data_bcc03748197cb22e0e85ae71390cd657
#
_entry.id   bcc03748197cb22e0e85ae71390cd657
#
_cell.length_a   1.000
_cell.length_b   1.000
_cell.length_c   1.000
_cell.angle_alpha   90.00
_cell.angle_beta   90.00
_cell.angle_gamma   90.00
#
_symmetry.space_group_name_H-M   'P 1'
#
loop_
_entity.id
_entity.type
_entity.pdbx_description
1 polymer ?
#
loop_
_entity_poly.entity_id
_entity_poly.type
_entity_poly.pdbx_seq_one_letter_code
_entity_poly.pdbx_strand_id
1 'polypeptide(L)'
;VYKRQDVLIVNKPKGMVVHPSAGHYSGTLVNAIMYHCKDSLSGINGQIRPGIVHRIDMDTTGSLIVCKNDESHVNIAEQIKEHTVNRIYVGIVCGNVTEDEGTIEGAIGRHPVDRKKMAVNEKNGKPAITHYKVLERFGNYTYMQFQLETGRTHQIRVHMASIGHPLLGDTLYSSGRSPFKHLPVSYTHLRA
;
A
#
# COMPACT_ATOMS: atom_id res chain seq x y z
N VAL A 1 -14.76 -8.33 7.71
CA VAL A 1 -14.05 -9.52 7.22
C VAL A 1 -15.00 -10.36 6.35
N TYR A 2 -14.65 -10.55 5.10
CA TYR A 2 -15.39 -11.43 4.19
C TYR A 2 -14.64 -12.76 4.06
N LYS A 3 -15.30 -13.87 4.38
CA LYS A 3 -14.68 -15.20 4.39
C LYS A 3 -15.17 -16.01 3.20
N ARG A 4 -14.25 -16.57 2.45
CA ARG A 4 -14.46 -17.64 1.48
C ARG A 4 -13.69 -18.88 1.93
N GLN A 5 -13.94 -20.02 1.27
CA GLN A 5 -13.28 -21.29 1.62
C GLN A 5 -11.75 -21.16 1.53
N ASP A 6 -11.22 -20.50 0.51
CA ASP A 6 -9.79 -20.47 0.17
C ASP A 6 -9.11 -19.13 0.49
N VAL A 7 -9.90 -18.04 0.60
CA VAL A 7 -9.37 -16.70 0.86
C VAL A 7 -10.16 -15.96 1.92
N LEU A 8 -9.49 -15.01 2.55
CA LEU A 8 -10.05 -14.07 3.50
C LEU A 8 -9.75 -12.65 3.01
N ILE A 9 -10.75 -11.79 2.94
CA ILE A 9 -10.57 -10.37 2.66
C ILE A 9 -10.68 -9.60 3.97
N VAL A 10 -9.63 -8.87 4.29
CA VAL A 10 -9.53 -8.07 5.52
C VAL A 10 -9.52 -6.59 5.17
N ASN A 11 -10.39 -5.80 5.80
CA ASN A 11 -10.29 -4.35 5.79
C ASN A 11 -9.31 -3.94 6.90
N LYS A 12 -8.05 -3.65 6.53
CA LYS A 12 -6.99 -3.29 7.49
C LYS A 12 -7.22 -1.87 8.02
N PRO A 13 -7.24 -1.67 9.34
CA PRO A 13 -7.31 -0.32 9.91
C PRO A 13 -5.98 0.44 9.75
N LYS A 14 -6.03 1.76 9.94
CA LYS A 14 -4.85 2.62 10.10
C LYS A 14 -4.05 2.22 11.33
N GLY A 15 -2.74 2.44 11.31
CA GLY A 15 -1.84 2.22 12.43
C GLY A 15 -1.44 0.75 12.64
N MET A 16 -1.96 -0.18 11.85
CA MET A 16 -1.65 -1.60 11.93
C MET A 16 -0.66 -2.00 10.83
N VAL A 17 0.49 -2.56 11.23
CA VAL A 17 1.42 -3.19 10.28
C VAL A 17 0.90 -4.57 9.86
N VAL A 18 1.23 -4.99 8.64
CA VAL A 18 0.77 -6.28 8.11
C VAL A 18 1.47 -7.45 8.79
N HIS A 19 2.78 -7.40 8.96
CA HIS A 19 3.58 -8.48 9.54
C HIS A 19 4.65 -7.93 10.50
N PRO A 20 5.19 -8.74 11.41
CA PRO A 20 6.22 -8.32 12.34
C PRO A 20 7.41 -7.65 11.65
N SER A 21 7.86 -6.56 12.22
CA SER A 21 9.00 -5.77 11.74
C SER A 21 9.66 -5.03 12.90
N ALA A 22 10.82 -4.42 12.68
CA ALA A 22 11.50 -3.65 13.71
C ALA A 22 10.58 -2.59 14.33
N GLY A 23 10.41 -2.64 15.65
CA GLY A 23 9.50 -1.78 16.42
C GLY A 23 8.04 -2.26 16.48
N HIS A 24 7.67 -3.33 15.78
CA HIS A 24 6.31 -3.88 15.72
C HIS A 24 6.35 -5.41 15.70
N TYR A 25 6.69 -6.03 16.82
CA TYR A 25 6.84 -7.49 16.94
C TYR A 25 5.53 -8.22 17.22
N SER A 26 4.53 -7.53 17.75
CA SER A 26 3.19 -8.03 18.08
C SER A 26 2.10 -7.04 17.66
N GLY A 27 0.83 -7.43 17.77
CA GLY A 27 -0.30 -6.58 17.39
C GLY A 27 -0.40 -6.34 15.86
N THR A 28 0.22 -7.20 15.05
CA THR A 28 0.21 -7.10 13.60
C THR A 28 -1.02 -7.77 13.01
N LEU A 29 -1.33 -7.47 11.75
CA LEU A 29 -2.42 -8.14 11.04
C LEU A 29 -2.20 -9.66 11.00
N VAL A 30 -0.97 -10.12 10.79
CA VAL A 30 -0.63 -11.54 10.79
C VAL A 30 -0.99 -12.20 12.13
N ASN A 31 -0.71 -11.56 13.27
CA ASN A 31 -1.10 -12.11 14.57
C ASN A 31 -2.63 -12.29 14.67
N ALA A 32 -3.41 -11.30 14.22
CA ALA A 32 -4.87 -11.38 14.23
C ALA A 32 -5.39 -12.48 13.29
N ILE A 33 -4.79 -12.61 12.10
CA ILE A 33 -5.15 -13.63 11.11
C ILE A 33 -4.83 -15.04 11.63
N MET A 34 -3.66 -15.23 12.22
CA MET A 34 -3.26 -16.52 12.83
C MET A 34 -4.24 -16.93 13.93
N TYR A 35 -4.60 -15.99 14.81
CA TYR A 35 -5.60 -16.26 15.86
C TYR A 35 -6.96 -16.65 15.27
N HIS A 36 -7.38 -15.96 14.20
CA HIS A 36 -8.68 -16.14 13.57
C HIS A 36 -8.78 -17.42 12.71
N CYS A 37 -7.75 -17.74 11.95
CA CYS A 37 -7.72 -18.86 11.02
C CYS A 37 -7.12 -20.13 11.62
N LYS A 38 -6.46 -20.03 12.78
CA LYS A 38 -5.73 -21.13 13.41
C LYS A 38 -4.80 -21.83 12.39
N ASP A 39 -5.03 -23.11 12.11
CA ASP A 39 -4.19 -23.93 11.23
C ASP A 39 -4.56 -23.79 9.72
N SER A 40 -5.57 -22.95 9.40
CA SER A 40 -6.06 -22.75 8.03
C SER A 40 -5.40 -21.52 7.40
N LEU A 41 -4.08 -21.54 7.20
CA LEU A 41 -3.33 -20.51 6.48
C LEU A 41 -2.26 -21.19 5.62
N SER A 42 -2.00 -20.60 4.43
CA SER A 42 -0.89 -21.03 3.60
C SER A 42 0.45 -20.86 4.31
N GLY A 43 1.26 -21.91 4.28
CA GLY A 43 2.59 -21.94 4.87
C GLY A 43 3.73 -21.48 3.95
N ILE A 44 3.46 -21.12 2.70
CA ILE A 44 4.50 -20.83 1.68
C ILE A 44 5.50 -19.78 2.12
N ASN A 45 5.05 -18.71 2.79
CA ASN A 45 5.90 -17.64 3.30
C ASN A 45 6.39 -17.88 4.75
N GLY A 46 6.30 -19.11 5.23
CA GLY A 46 6.74 -19.55 6.56
C GLY A 46 5.91 -18.95 7.70
N GLN A 47 6.40 -19.14 8.93
CA GLN A 47 5.68 -18.73 10.15
C GLN A 47 5.55 -17.20 10.32
N ILE A 48 6.39 -16.42 9.67
CA ILE A 48 6.41 -14.96 9.82
C ILE A 48 5.33 -14.27 8.99
N ARG A 49 4.92 -14.88 7.87
CA ARG A 49 3.97 -14.29 6.90
C ARG A 49 2.98 -15.30 6.34
N PRO A 50 2.34 -16.14 7.15
CA PRO A 50 1.42 -17.16 6.65
C PRO A 50 0.26 -16.51 5.89
N GLY A 51 -0.03 -17.01 4.70
CA GLY A 51 -1.14 -16.55 3.86
C GLY A 51 -1.01 -15.15 3.25
N ILE A 52 0.09 -14.43 3.46
CA ILE A 52 0.28 -13.05 3.00
C ILE A 52 0.91 -13.02 1.61
N VAL A 53 0.18 -12.58 0.60
CA VAL A 53 0.62 -12.42 -0.79
C VAL A 53 0.96 -10.99 -1.18
N HIS A 54 0.45 -10.00 -0.44
CA HIS A 54 0.76 -8.59 -0.64
C HIS A 54 0.67 -7.81 0.67
N ARG A 55 1.08 -6.55 0.64
CA ARG A 55 1.04 -5.67 1.82
C ARG A 55 0.65 -4.26 1.44
N ILE A 56 0.08 -3.55 2.41
CA ILE A 56 -0.12 -2.10 2.37
C ILE A 56 0.58 -1.47 3.58
N ASP A 57 0.84 -0.18 3.52
CA ASP A 57 1.56 0.54 4.58
C ASP A 57 0.76 0.59 5.89
N MET A 58 1.44 0.87 7.00
CA MET A 58 0.83 0.96 8.32
C MET A 58 -0.36 1.94 8.35
N ASP A 59 -0.20 3.12 7.76
CA ASP A 59 -1.21 4.18 7.74
C ASP A 59 -2.14 4.14 6.52
N THR A 60 -1.97 3.16 5.63
CA THR A 60 -2.92 2.84 4.56
C THR A 60 -4.00 1.91 5.11
N THR A 61 -5.25 2.25 4.87
CA THR A 61 -6.42 1.41 5.21
C THR A 61 -6.91 0.65 3.98
N GLY A 62 -7.78 -0.32 4.17
CA GLY A 62 -8.49 -0.97 3.08
C GLY A 62 -8.22 -2.45 2.90
N SER A 63 -8.59 -2.96 1.74
CA SER A 63 -8.67 -4.39 1.46
C SER A 63 -7.30 -5.06 1.33
N LEU A 64 -7.16 -6.20 1.98
CA LEU A 64 -5.99 -7.07 1.90
C LEU A 64 -6.46 -8.52 1.76
N ILE A 65 -5.88 -9.24 0.79
CA ILE A 65 -6.18 -10.66 0.54
C ILE A 65 -5.25 -11.51 1.39
N VAL A 66 -5.82 -12.52 2.04
CA VAL A 66 -5.11 -13.54 2.80
C VAL A 66 -5.49 -14.91 2.27
N CYS A 67 -4.51 -15.74 1.98
CA CYS A 67 -4.70 -17.08 1.44
C CYS A 67 -4.74 -18.12 2.56
N LYS A 68 -5.78 -18.95 2.58
CA LYS A 68 -6.00 -19.97 3.62
C LYS A 68 -5.33 -21.29 3.33
N ASN A 69 -4.93 -21.52 2.08
CA ASN A 69 -4.20 -22.71 1.64
C ASN A 69 -3.15 -22.35 0.58
N ASP A 70 -2.28 -23.30 0.27
CA ASP A 70 -1.15 -23.09 -0.62
C ASP A 70 -1.57 -22.93 -2.08
N GLU A 71 -2.64 -23.57 -2.51
CA GLU A 71 -3.19 -23.46 -3.87
C GLU A 71 -3.67 -22.02 -4.14
N SER A 72 -4.50 -21.48 -3.26
CA SER A 72 -4.94 -20.09 -3.36
C SER A 72 -3.77 -19.09 -3.26
N HIS A 73 -2.75 -19.40 -2.46
CA HIS A 73 -1.56 -18.57 -2.33
C HIS A 73 -0.78 -18.48 -3.65
N VAL A 74 -0.49 -19.61 -4.27
CA VAL A 74 0.23 -19.66 -5.57
C VAL A 74 -0.57 -18.91 -6.63
N ASN A 75 -1.87 -19.21 -6.74
CA ASN A 75 -2.74 -18.60 -7.75
C ASN A 75 -2.84 -17.08 -7.58
N ILE A 76 -3.11 -16.58 -6.38
CA ILE A 76 -3.21 -15.14 -6.14
C ILE A 76 -1.86 -14.44 -6.28
N ALA A 77 -0.76 -15.07 -5.84
CA ALA A 77 0.58 -14.52 -6.01
C ALA A 77 0.95 -14.35 -7.49
N GLU A 78 0.58 -15.32 -8.33
CA GLU A 78 0.79 -15.25 -9.77
C GLU A 78 -0.05 -14.13 -10.41
N GLN A 79 -1.34 -14.06 -10.09
CA GLN A 79 -2.19 -12.96 -10.56
C GLN A 79 -1.66 -11.57 -10.16
N ILE A 80 -1.12 -11.42 -8.94
CA ILE A 80 -0.48 -10.18 -8.50
C ILE A 80 0.80 -9.90 -9.31
N LYS A 81 1.60 -10.92 -9.60
CA LYS A 81 2.83 -10.82 -10.40
C LYS A 81 2.54 -10.46 -11.85
N GLU A 82 1.49 -11.02 -12.43
CA GLU A 82 1.06 -10.77 -13.81
C GLU A 82 0.19 -9.52 -13.95
N HIS A 83 -0.05 -8.80 -12.83
CA HIS A 83 -0.85 -7.58 -12.79
C HIS A 83 -2.32 -7.75 -13.23
N THR A 84 -2.86 -8.96 -13.17
CA THR A 84 -4.27 -9.23 -13.47
C THR A 84 -5.20 -8.83 -12.32
N VAL A 85 -4.67 -8.74 -11.09
CA VAL A 85 -5.39 -8.15 -9.95
C VAL A 85 -5.26 -6.62 -10.00
N ASN A 86 -6.37 -5.93 -10.23
CA ASN A 86 -6.40 -4.47 -10.23
C ASN A 86 -6.27 -3.94 -8.78
N ARG A 87 -5.13 -3.32 -8.49
CA ARG A 87 -4.86 -2.67 -7.20
C ARG A 87 -5.13 -1.18 -7.31
N ILE A 88 -6.34 -0.79 -6.92
CA ILE A 88 -6.78 0.60 -6.94
C ILE A 88 -6.65 1.19 -5.55
N TYR A 89 -6.09 2.37 -5.47
CA TYR A 89 -5.97 3.16 -4.25
C TYR A 89 -6.68 4.49 -4.45
N VAL A 90 -7.22 5.04 -3.39
CA VAL A 90 -7.69 6.41 -3.37
C VAL A 90 -7.03 7.18 -2.24
N GLY A 91 -6.80 8.46 -2.45
CA GLY A 91 -6.18 9.31 -1.46
C GLY A 91 -6.38 10.78 -1.79
N ILE A 92 -6.16 11.63 -0.80
CA ILE A 92 -6.17 13.07 -0.96
C ILE A 92 -4.72 13.54 -0.96
N VAL A 93 -4.35 14.38 -1.91
CA VAL A 93 -3.03 15.00 -1.98
C VAL A 93 -3.10 16.48 -1.65
N CYS A 94 -1.98 17.03 -1.18
CA CYS A 94 -1.83 18.46 -0.95
C CYS A 94 -1.58 19.20 -2.27
N GLY A 95 -2.27 20.31 -2.45
CA GLY A 95 -2.22 21.13 -3.65
C GLY A 95 -3.26 20.75 -4.70
N ASN A 96 -3.36 21.58 -5.72
CA ASN A 96 -4.23 21.40 -6.87
C ASN A 96 -3.45 20.73 -8.00
N VAL A 97 -3.77 19.49 -8.31
CA VAL A 97 -3.20 18.76 -9.46
C VAL A 97 -3.95 19.23 -10.72
N THR A 98 -3.26 19.83 -11.67
CA THR A 98 -3.85 20.44 -12.88
C THR A 98 -4.28 19.41 -13.90
N GLU A 99 -3.46 18.39 -14.12
CA GLU A 99 -3.73 17.34 -15.09
C GLU A 99 -4.76 16.35 -14.54
N ASP A 100 -5.78 16.02 -15.34
CA ASP A 100 -6.86 15.11 -14.92
C ASP A 100 -6.40 13.67 -14.72
N GLU A 101 -5.40 13.24 -15.47
CA GLU A 101 -4.78 11.92 -15.35
C GLU A 101 -3.31 11.99 -15.74
N GLY A 102 -2.52 11.02 -15.31
CA GLY A 102 -1.12 10.96 -15.67
C GLY A 102 -0.43 9.71 -15.14
N THR A 103 0.84 9.58 -15.52
CA THR A 103 1.71 8.49 -15.11
C THR A 103 2.99 9.06 -14.50
N ILE A 104 3.37 8.53 -13.35
CA ILE A 104 4.63 8.85 -12.69
C ILE A 104 5.54 7.63 -12.79
N GLU A 105 6.64 7.79 -13.49
CA GLU A 105 7.71 6.81 -13.61
C GLU A 105 8.92 7.29 -12.82
N GLY A 106 9.52 6.39 -12.06
CA GLY A 106 10.72 6.72 -11.29
C GLY A 106 11.15 5.54 -10.42
N ALA A 107 12.42 5.17 -10.47
CA ALA A 107 12.93 4.07 -9.67
C ALA A 107 12.89 4.44 -8.18
N ILE A 108 12.32 3.56 -7.34
CA ILE A 108 12.20 3.78 -5.89
C ILE A 108 13.26 2.97 -5.14
N GLY A 109 14.06 3.68 -4.38
CA GLY A 109 15.10 3.13 -3.51
C GLY A 109 15.09 3.75 -2.12
N ARG A 110 16.02 3.32 -1.26
CA ARG A 110 16.22 3.94 0.05
C ARG A 110 16.66 5.40 -0.14
N HIS A 111 16.12 6.27 0.69
CA HIS A 111 16.59 7.66 0.74
C HIS A 111 18.07 7.70 1.15
N PRO A 112 18.94 8.48 0.49
CA PRO A 112 20.38 8.44 0.72
C PRO A 112 20.80 8.86 2.14
N VAL A 113 20.00 9.71 2.80
CA VAL A 113 20.34 10.24 4.13
C VAL A 113 19.36 9.69 5.19
N ASP A 114 18.05 9.79 4.97
CA ASP A 114 17.04 9.37 5.94
C ASP A 114 16.64 7.91 5.71
N ARG A 115 17.18 7.00 6.49
CA ARG A 115 16.92 5.54 6.39
C ARG A 115 15.46 5.13 6.62
N LYS A 116 14.63 6.00 7.20
CA LYS A 116 13.19 5.75 7.37
C LYS A 116 12.39 6.02 6.11
N LYS A 117 12.96 6.79 5.18
CA LYS A 117 12.32 7.18 3.92
C LYS A 117 12.75 6.31 2.74
N MET A 118 11.86 6.27 1.76
CA MET A 118 12.16 5.91 0.39
C MET A 118 12.25 7.20 -0.44
N ALA A 119 12.86 7.15 -1.60
CA ALA A 119 12.97 8.28 -2.53
C ALA A 119 12.99 7.76 -3.97
N VAL A 120 12.69 8.63 -4.92
CA VAL A 120 13.04 8.39 -6.32
C VAL A 120 14.58 8.39 -6.38
N ASN A 121 15.15 7.28 -6.82
CA ASN A 121 16.59 7.02 -6.83
C ASN A 121 16.95 6.16 -8.03
N GLU A 122 17.28 6.80 -9.13
CA GLU A 122 17.57 6.12 -10.40
C GLU A 122 18.82 5.22 -10.34
N LYS A 123 19.76 5.50 -9.43
CA LYS A 123 21.00 4.72 -9.33
C LYS A 123 20.80 3.38 -8.62
N ASN A 124 20.02 3.37 -7.53
CA ASN A 124 19.90 2.22 -6.63
C ASN A 124 18.45 1.81 -6.38
N GLY A 125 17.50 2.43 -7.08
CA GLY A 125 16.09 2.12 -7.00
C GLY A 125 15.67 0.95 -7.88
N LYS A 126 14.47 0.46 -7.64
CA LYS A 126 13.80 -0.51 -8.50
C LYS A 126 12.73 0.22 -9.30
N PRO A 127 12.56 -0.04 -10.60
CA PRO A 127 11.54 0.59 -11.44
C PRO A 127 10.18 0.58 -10.75
N ALA A 128 9.49 1.70 -10.84
CA ALA A 128 8.16 1.87 -10.29
C ALA A 128 7.32 2.76 -11.19
N ILE A 129 6.05 2.36 -11.40
CA ILE A 129 5.09 3.05 -12.26
C ILE A 129 3.78 3.18 -11.50
N THR A 130 3.29 4.42 -11.42
CA THR A 130 2.02 4.78 -10.78
C THR A 130 1.18 5.61 -11.74
N HIS A 131 0.02 5.10 -12.11
CA HIS A 131 -1.00 5.87 -12.83
C HIS A 131 -1.89 6.57 -11.83
N TYR A 132 -2.32 7.79 -12.15
CA TYR A 132 -3.28 8.52 -11.34
C TYR A 132 -4.40 9.11 -12.20
N LYS A 133 -5.54 9.32 -11.55
CA LYS A 133 -6.68 10.03 -12.08
C LYS A 133 -7.25 10.94 -11.00
N VAL A 134 -7.48 12.20 -11.34
CA VAL A 134 -8.18 13.15 -10.48
C VAL A 134 -9.65 12.80 -10.43
N LEU A 135 -10.19 12.67 -9.23
CA LEU A 135 -11.61 12.44 -9.00
C LEU A 135 -12.32 13.74 -8.67
N GLU A 136 -11.71 14.58 -7.83
CA GLU A 136 -12.30 15.86 -7.42
C GLU A 136 -11.21 16.82 -6.93
N ARG A 137 -11.40 18.14 -7.14
CA ARG A 137 -10.50 19.21 -6.70
C ARG A 137 -11.18 20.09 -5.65
N PHE A 138 -10.48 20.30 -4.54
CA PHE A 138 -10.97 21.11 -3.40
C PHE A 138 -10.09 22.36 -3.16
N GLY A 139 -9.62 23.01 -4.22
CA GLY A 139 -8.71 24.12 -4.12
C GLY A 139 -7.30 23.71 -3.70
N ASN A 140 -7.03 23.69 -2.40
CA ASN A 140 -5.71 23.32 -1.87
C ASN A 140 -5.47 21.83 -1.73
N TYR A 141 -6.43 20.98 -2.13
CA TYR A 141 -6.35 19.53 -2.06
C TYR A 141 -6.99 18.92 -3.29
N THR A 142 -6.50 17.73 -3.67
CA THR A 142 -7.06 16.97 -4.79
C THR A 142 -7.34 15.53 -4.33
N TYR A 143 -8.56 15.04 -4.57
CA TYR A 143 -8.92 13.64 -4.36
C TYR A 143 -8.60 12.86 -5.61
N MET A 144 -7.85 11.78 -5.46
CA MET A 144 -7.25 11.05 -6.58
C MET A 144 -7.42 9.55 -6.42
N GLN A 145 -7.50 8.89 -7.56
CA GLN A 145 -7.35 7.45 -7.70
C GLN A 145 -5.95 7.13 -8.21
N PHE A 146 -5.37 6.05 -7.72
CA PHE A 146 -4.08 5.54 -8.15
C PHE A 146 -4.20 4.08 -8.55
N GLN A 147 -3.54 3.70 -9.65
CA GLN A 147 -3.37 2.33 -10.10
C GLN A 147 -1.89 2.02 -10.22
N LEU A 148 -1.48 0.88 -9.65
CA LEU A 148 -0.07 0.50 -9.57
C LEU A 148 0.26 -0.63 -10.52
N GLU A 149 1.26 -0.45 -11.40
CA GLU A 149 1.89 -1.56 -12.12
C GLU A 149 2.89 -2.30 -11.23
N THR A 150 3.56 -1.59 -10.34
CA THR A 150 4.55 -2.14 -9.42
C THR A 150 4.11 -1.94 -7.97
N GLY A 151 4.71 -2.64 -7.01
CA GLY A 151 4.36 -2.56 -5.57
C GLY A 151 5.58 -2.24 -4.71
N ARG A 152 6.25 -1.10 -4.92
CA ARG A 152 7.40 -0.70 -4.11
C ARG A 152 6.96 -0.10 -2.78
N THR A 153 7.83 -0.20 -1.78
CA THR A 153 7.58 0.39 -0.45
C THR A 153 7.30 1.89 -0.57
N HIS A 154 6.20 2.35 0.00
CA HIS A 154 5.75 3.76 -0.02
C HIS A 154 5.53 4.34 -1.43
N GLN A 155 5.27 3.51 -2.45
CA GLN A 155 5.33 3.93 -3.86
C GLN A 155 4.48 5.17 -4.16
N ILE A 156 3.17 5.15 -3.88
CA ILE A 156 2.28 6.30 -4.12
C ILE A 156 2.77 7.53 -3.35
N ARG A 157 3.17 7.34 -2.11
CA ARG A 157 3.63 8.41 -1.21
C ARG A 157 4.87 9.10 -1.77
N VAL A 158 5.85 8.32 -2.23
CA VAL A 158 7.11 8.81 -2.81
C VAL A 158 6.85 9.49 -4.15
N HIS A 159 6.10 8.86 -5.06
CA HIS A 159 5.80 9.41 -6.38
C HIS A 159 5.01 10.73 -6.27
N MET A 160 3.96 10.78 -5.45
CA MET A 160 3.20 12.01 -5.28
C MET A 160 4.03 13.12 -4.62
N ALA A 161 4.88 12.78 -3.66
CA ALA A 161 5.78 13.75 -3.05
C ALA A 161 6.85 14.27 -4.05
N SER A 162 7.36 13.42 -4.94
CA SER A 162 8.37 13.82 -5.94
C SER A 162 7.84 14.83 -6.97
N ILE A 163 6.55 14.80 -7.26
CA ILE A 163 5.90 15.80 -8.14
C ILE A 163 5.29 16.98 -7.37
N GLY A 164 5.59 17.12 -6.06
CA GLY A 164 5.17 18.26 -5.24
C GLY A 164 3.79 18.16 -4.59
N HIS A 165 3.10 17.02 -4.75
CA HIS A 165 1.75 16.75 -4.23
C HIS A 165 1.72 15.62 -3.20
N PRO A 166 2.38 15.75 -2.01
CA PRO A 166 2.39 14.69 -1.02
C PRO A 166 0.98 14.36 -0.53
N LEU A 167 0.77 13.12 -0.11
CA LEU A 167 -0.51 12.67 0.43
C LEU A 167 -0.87 13.43 1.72
N LEU A 168 -2.12 13.82 1.83
CA LEU A 168 -2.67 14.43 3.05
C LEU A 168 -2.60 13.42 4.21
N GLY A 169 -2.19 13.89 5.40
CA GLY A 169 -2.00 13.01 6.56
C GLY A 169 -0.66 12.27 6.59
N ASP A 170 0.15 12.32 5.53
CA ASP A 170 1.46 11.70 5.50
C ASP A 170 2.49 12.52 6.30
N THR A 171 2.84 12.06 7.50
CA THR A 171 3.79 12.75 8.37
C THR A 171 5.24 12.57 7.92
N LEU A 172 5.52 11.62 7.05
CA LEU A 172 6.88 11.30 6.61
C LEU A 172 7.30 12.10 5.36
N TYR A 173 6.37 12.28 4.39
CA TYR A 173 6.67 12.88 3.10
C TYR A 173 6.05 14.28 2.89
N SER A 174 5.11 14.71 3.72
CA SER A 174 4.41 15.99 3.52
C SER A 174 5.23 17.24 3.90
N SER A 175 6.41 17.09 4.52
CA SER A 175 7.28 18.19 4.94
C SER A 175 6.52 19.29 5.73
N GLY A 176 5.59 18.90 6.60
CA GLY A 176 4.77 19.82 7.40
C GLY A 176 3.57 20.44 6.67
N ARG A 177 3.37 20.17 5.38
CA ARG A 177 2.24 20.70 4.58
C ARG A 177 0.89 20.07 4.94
N SER A 178 0.87 18.95 5.66
CA SER A 178 -0.38 18.31 6.07
C SER A 178 -0.77 18.75 7.49
N PRO A 179 -1.86 19.50 7.65
CA PRO A 179 -2.37 19.88 8.98
C PRO A 179 -3.09 18.69 9.67
N PHE A 180 -3.41 17.64 8.95
CA PHE A 180 -4.26 16.53 9.43
C PHE A 180 -3.43 15.26 9.65
N LYS A 181 -2.73 15.16 10.78
CA LYS A 181 -1.89 14.00 11.14
C LYS A 181 -2.68 12.73 11.50
N HIS A 182 -3.99 12.84 11.73
CA HIS A 182 -4.83 11.73 12.19
C HIS A 182 -5.59 11.00 11.08
N LEU A 183 -5.60 11.53 9.85
CA LEU A 183 -6.27 10.88 8.73
C LEU A 183 -5.47 9.68 8.21
N PRO A 184 -6.14 8.66 7.65
CA PRO A 184 -5.44 7.64 6.85
C PRO A 184 -4.75 8.32 5.67
N VAL A 185 -3.55 7.82 5.31
CA VAL A 185 -2.78 8.36 4.18
C VAL A 185 -3.44 8.01 2.86
N SER A 186 -3.99 6.80 2.75
CA SER A 186 -4.72 6.34 1.57
C SER A 186 -5.62 5.14 1.91
N TYR A 187 -6.53 4.82 1.01
CA TYR A 187 -7.40 3.66 1.11
C TYR A 187 -7.20 2.75 -0.10
N THR A 188 -7.05 1.45 0.16
CA THR A 188 -6.88 0.43 -0.87
C THR A 188 -8.22 -0.22 -1.20
N HIS A 189 -8.57 -0.23 -2.48
CA HIS A 189 -9.67 -1.00 -3.03
C HIS A 189 -9.10 -2.04 -4.00
N LEU A 190 -9.37 -3.32 -3.73
CA LEU A 190 -9.00 -4.40 -4.63
C LEU A 190 -10.20 -4.76 -5.48
N ARG A 191 -10.01 -4.77 -6.79
CA ARG A 191 -10.98 -5.28 -7.75
C ARG A 191 -10.28 -6.38 -8.55
N ALA A 192 -10.82 -7.59 -8.44
CA ALA A 192 -10.46 -8.72 -9.29
C ALA A 192 -11.33 -8.73 -10.53
#